data_14838e148554c4ecaa9bbd9bc3eff76e
#
_entry.id   14838e148554c4ecaa9bbd9bc3eff76e
#
_cell.length_a   1.000
_cell.length_b   1.000
_cell.length_c   1.000
_cell.angle_alpha   90.00
_cell.angle_beta   90.00
_cell.angle_gamma   90.00
#
_symmetry.space_group_name_H-M   'P 1'
#
loop_
_entity.id
_entity.type
_entity.pdbx_description
1 polymer ?
#
loop_
_entity_poly.entity_id
_entity_poly.type
_entity_poly.pdbx_seq_one_letter_code
_entity_poly.pdbx_strand_id
1 'polypeptide(L)'
;MKKRLVALTLVAAMALGMTACGSKSNNKTTTNDNSDTAVSTAVDWTSYDELVESIRTEADLAKRAEMMHQAEDMLMDTWCVIPLYYYNDQYMLKDYVTDVYSTVEGMKYFYNAKNTKNAGKLNIFMASEPDHIDPALNSTVDGGCLAVNSFEGLMRYNAEGKLEPACAESYEVSEDGLTYTFTMRDGLKWSNGDELTAKDFEWSWRRAADPKTAADYSYLCAVFAGYDDTKGLAADDVVASDDGKTLTVKLKAVTPYFLDLCAFPFFFPVNQKSVEGNDDWANDASDKFVTNGAFTLKEWKHDSSMTYVKNPNYWDADNVTVDEMNVMLTSDDVSAYTAYQNGDLDFIDSVPTAEIESAKKTSEFYTVDNILRRLQH
;
A
#
# COMPACT_ATOMS: atom_id res chain seq x y z
N MET A 1 -7.16 39.54 -14.03
CA MET A 1 -6.59 40.25 -12.89
C MET A 1 -7.45 40.21 -11.62
N LYS A 2 -8.79 40.29 -11.67
CA LYS A 2 -9.65 40.27 -10.46
C LYS A 2 -9.68 38.94 -9.67
N LYS A 3 -9.47 37.80 -10.31
CA LYS A 3 -9.46 36.49 -9.62
C LYS A 3 -8.17 36.19 -8.81
N ARG A 4 -7.06 36.85 -9.17
CA ARG A 4 -5.79 36.71 -8.42
C ARG A 4 -5.72 37.57 -7.15
N LEU A 5 -6.50 38.63 -7.10
CA LEU A 5 -6.57 39.51 -5.92
C LEU A 5 -7.39 38.88 -4.77
N VAL A 6 -8.43 38.12 -5.10
CA VAL A 6 -9.25 37.41 -4.08
C VAL A 6 -8.49 36.29 -3.43
N ALA A 7 -7.65 35.58 -4.19
CA ALA A 7 -6.81 34.50 -3.63
C ALA A 7 -5.72 35.04 -2.68
N LEU A 8 -5.14 36.19 -2.97
CA LEU A 8 -4.13 36.79 -2.10
C LEU A 8 -4.71 37.37 -0.79
N THR A 9 -5.96 37.83 -0.80
CA THR A 9 -6.63 38.31 0.42
C THR A 9 -7.03 37.18 1.36
N LEU A 10 -7.39 35.97 0.85
CA LEU A 10 -7.69 34.80 1.69
C LEU A 10 -6.42 34.23 2.35
N VAL A 11 -5.30 34.20 1.65
CA VAL A 11 -4.01 33.76 2.21
C VAL A 11 -3.49 34.73 3.28
N ALA A 12 -3.68 36.05 3.09
CA ALA A 12 -3.32 37.03 4.10
C ALA A 12 -4.19 36.99 5.36
N ALA A 13 -5.47 36.59 5.24
CA ALA A 13 -6.35 36.41 6.38
C ALA A 13 -6.01 35.17 7.24
N MET A 14 -5.53 34.07 6.61
CA MET A 14 -5.04 32.90 7.31
C MET A 14 -3.68 33.10 7.99
N ALA A 15 -2.80 33.93 7.41
CA ALA A 15 -1.49 34.23 7.99
C ALA A 15 -1.57 35.14 9.24
N LEU A 16 -2.65 35.91 9.39
CA LEU A 16 -2.88 36.77 10.57
C LEU A 16 -3.49 36.03 11.78
N GLY A 17 -4.02 34.81 11.57
CA GLY A 17 -4.56 33.98 12.63
C GLY A 17 -3.52 33.14 13.40
N MET A 18 -2.30 33.00 12.92
CA MET A 18 -1.27 32.12 13.50
C MET A 18 -0.20 32.85 14.33
N THR A 19 -0.33 34.18 14.58
CA THR A 19 0.66 34.95 15.35
C THR A 19 0.23 35.32 16.76
N ALA A 20 -0.78 34.66 17.32
CA ALA A 20 -1.32 34.96 18.65
C ALA A 20 -0.99 33.90 19.71
N CYS A 21 0.18 33.20 19.60
CA CYS A 21 0.67 32.38 20.71
C CYS A 21 2.17 32.53 20.85
N GLY A 22 2.59 33.37 21.80
CA GLY A 22 3.97 33.40 22.30
C GLY A 22 4.52 34.77 22.61
N SER A 23 4.18 35.35 23.74
CA SER A 23 5.13 36.22 24.48
C SER A 23 4.68 36.38 25.94
N LYS A 24 5.50 35.91 26.87
CA LYS A 24 5.43 36.26 28.28
C LYS A 24 5.86 37.72 28.44
N SER A 25 5.00 38.55 29.00
CA SER A 25 5.42 39.78 29.67
C SER A 25 4.60 39.98 30.93
N ASN A 26 5.29 40.07 32.05
CA ASN A 26 4.78 40.51 33.35
C ASN A 26 4.38 41.98 33.26
N ASN A 27 3.15 42.33 33.60
CA ASN A 27 2.87 43.55 34.34
C ASN A 27 1.53 43.46 35.09
N LYS A 28 1.58 43.81 36.37
CA LYS A 28 0.46 43.97 37.26
C LYS A 28 -0.32 45.26 36.92
N THR A 29 -1.63 45.25 36.89
CA THR A 29 -2.47 46.07 37.74
C THR A 29 -3.95 46.05 37.31
N THR A 30 -4.84 45.77 38.33
CA THR A 30 -6.22 46.14 38.60
C THR A 30 -7.35 45.67 37.68
N THR A 31 -8.10 44.74 38.26
CA THR A 31 -9.58 44.57 38.39
C THR A 31 -10.51 45.19 37.34
N ASN A 32 -11.14 44.32 36.56
CA ASN A 32 -12.59 44.34 36.43
C ASN A 32 -13.10 42.91 36.11
N ASP A 33 -13.98 42.42 36.96
CA ASP A 33 -14.73 41.19 36.80
C ASP A 33 -15.56 41.24 35.51
N ASN A 34 -15.21 40.39 34.54
CA ASN A 34 -16.14 39.73 33.66
C ASN A 34 -15.59 38.32 33.46
N SER A 35 -16.23 37.38 34.11
CA SER A 35 -15.97 35.96 34.03
C SER A 35 -16.42 35.40 32.67
N ASP A 36 -15.63 35.64 31.62
CA ASP A 36 -15.55 34.72 30.48
C ASP A 36 -14.50 33.66 30.85
N THR A 37 -14.96 32.63 31.52
CA THR A 37 -14.23 31.37 31.60
C THR A 37 -14.16 30.82 30.19
N ALA A 38 -13.09 31.18 29.46
CA ALA A 38 -12.62 30.40 28.35
C ALA A 38 -12.25 29.03 28.95
N VAL A 39 -13.20 28.10 28.88
CA VAL A 39 -12.92 26.69 29.15
C VAL A 39 -11.83 26.31 28.17
N SER A 40 -10.64 26.08 28.67
CA SER A 40 -9.59 25.44 27.90
C SER A 40 -10.12 24.07 27.50
N THR A 41 -10.61 23.94 26.26
CA THR A 41 -11.04 22.69 25.67
C THR A 41 -9.84 21.92 25.10
N ALA A 42 -8.69 21.96 25.80
CA ALA A 42 -7.60 21.08 25.46
C ALA A 42 -8.05 19.65 25.76
N VAL A 43 -8.15 18.83 24.72
CA VAL A 43 -8.43 17.40 24.84
C VAL A 43 -7.30 16.75 25.61
N ASP A 44 -7.63 15.98 26.65
CA ASP A 44 -6.65 15.12 27.32
C ASP A 44 -6.50 13.81 26.53
N TRP A 45 -5.43 13.67 25.80
CA TRP A 45 -5.11 12.51 24.98
C TRP A 45 -4.52 11.33 25.74
N THR A 46 -4.20 11.47 27.02
CA THR A 46 -3.46 10.45 27.79
C THR A 46 -4.11 9.07 27.72
N SER A 47 -5.42 9.00 28.02
CA SER A 47 -6.16 7.73 27.99
C SER A 47 -6.29 7.14 26.57
N TYR A 48 -6.39 8.00 25.56
CA TYR A 48 -6.43 7.57 24.16
C TYR A 48 -5.07 6.98 23.74
N ASP A 49 -3.97 7.65 24.03
CA ASP A 49 -2.61 7.20 23.70
C ASP A 49 -2.28 5.88 24.40
N GLU A 50 -2.63 5.73 25.70
CA GLU A 50 -2.48 4.47 26.44
C GLU A 50 -3.28 3.32 25.81
N LEU A 51 -4.51 3.58 25.38
CA LEU A 51 -5.35 2.58 24.70
C LEU A 51 -4.74 2.20 23.34
N VAL A 52 -4.30 3.17 22.53
CA VAL A 52 -3.67 2.92 21.23
C VAL A 52 -2.39 2.10 21.38
N GLU A 53 -1.54 2.38 22.37
CA GLU A 53 -0.33 1.56 22.64
C GLU A 53 -0.71 0.13 23.03
N SER A 54 -1.78 -0.05 23.82
CA SER A 54 -2.26 -1.39 24.18
C SER A 54 -2.81 -2.16 22.98
N ILE A 55 -3.50 -1.50 22.05
CA ILE A 55 -4.04 -2.08 20.80
C ILE A 55 -2.91 -2.65 19.93
N ARG A 56 -1.75 -1.98 19.91
CA ARG A 56 -0.61 -2.38 19.05
C ARG A 56 -0.10 -3.79 19.37
N THR A 57 -0.20 -4.21 20.63
CA THR A 57 0.37 -5.47 21.13
C THR A 57 -0.69 -6.50 21.53
N GLU A 58 -1.99 -6.19 21.43
CA GLU A 58 -3.07 -7.12 21.73
C GLU A 58 -3.13 -8.24 20.68
N ALA A 59 -2.85 -9.47 21.10
CA ALA A 59 -2.79 -10.64 20.23
C ALA A 59 -4.16 -11.28 19.96
N ASP A 60 -5.14 -11.10 20.87
CA ASP A 60 -6.51 -11.54 20.64
C ASP A 60 -7.20 -10.57 19.67
N LEU A 61 -7.45 -11.03 18.44
CA LEU A 61 -8.01 -10.19 17.39
C LEU A 61 -9.41 -9.65 17.71
N ALA A 62 -10.25 -10.43 18.43
CA ALA A 62 -11.58 -9.98 18.80
C ALA A 62 -11.50 -8.86 19.86
N LYS A 63 -10.68 -9.06 20.89
CA LYS A 63 -10.43 -8.05 21.92
C LYS A 63 -9.75 -6.81 21.33
N ARG A 64 -8.80 -7.01 20.41
CA ARG A 64 -8.15 -5.90 19.69
C ARG A 64 -9.16 -5.07 18.91
N ALA A 65 -10.10 -5.68 18.18
CA ALA A 65 -11.16 -4.99 17.48
C ALA A 65 -12.05 -4.17 18.44
N GLU A 66 -12.41 -4.73 19.58
CA GLU A 66 -13.20 -4.04 20.61
C GLU A 66 -12.46 -2.81 21.16
N MET A 67 -11.15 -2.93 21.42
CA MET A 67 -10.31 -1.81 21.84
C MET A 67 -10.17 -0.73 20.76
N MET A 68 -10.10 -1.13 19.48
CA MET A 68 -10.08 -0.19 18.34
C MET A 68 -11.39 0.61 18.25
N HIS A 69 -12.55 -0.02 18.44
CA HIS A 69 -13.85 0.70 18.52
C HIS A 69 -13.90 1.67 19.68
N GLN A 70 -13.36 1.29 20.85
CA GLN A 70 -13.28 2.21 22.00
C GLN A 70 -12.40 3.43 21.67
N ALA A 71 -11.26 3.23 21.01
CA ALA A 71 -10.39 4.33 20.60
C ALA A 71 -11.07 5.22 19.55
N GLU A 72 -11.82 4.65 18.61
CA GLU A 72 -12.61 5.39 17.63
C GLU A 72 -13.67 6.26 18.32
N ASP A 73 -14.44 5.70 19.26
CA ASP A 73 -15.44 6.44 20.04
C ASP A 73 -14.80 7.61 20.79
N MET A 74 -13.65 7.38 21.47
CA MET A 74 -12.91 8.43 22.16
C MET A 74 -12.45 9.53 21.21
N LEU A 75 -11.95 9.18 20.02
CA LEU A 75 -11.52 10.14 19.00
C LEU A 75 -12.71 10.97 18.50
N MET A 76 -13.83 10.31 18.20
CA MET A 76 -15.03 10.97 17.67
C MET A 76 -15.64 11.93 18.69
N ASP A 77 -15.63 11.61 19.98
CA ASP A 77 -16.13 12.46 21.07
C ASP A 77 -15.32 13.77 21.22
N THR A 78 -14.09 13.81 20.72
CA THR A 78 -13.27 15.03 20.73
C THR A 78 -13.65 16.06 19.69
N TRP A 79 -14.42 15.69 18.66
CA TRP A 79 -14.72 16.52 17.47
C TRP A 79 -13.48 16.99 16.69
N CYS A 80 -12.34 16.37 16.90
CA CYS A 80 -11.12 16.64 16.12
C CYS A 80 -11.19 16.09 14.69
N VAL A 81 -12.09 15.12 14.45
CA VAL A 81 -12.34 14.49 13.15
C VAL A 81 -13.81 14.68 12.78
N ILE A 82 -14.04 15.05 11.53
CA ILE A 82 -15.39 15.18 10.96
C ILE A 82 -15.51 14.15 9.84
N PRO A 83 -16.18 13.00 10.05
CA PRO A 83 -16.39 12.02 9.00
C PRO A 83 -17.29 12.59 7.91
N LEU A 84 -16.89 12.45 6.65
CA LEU A 84 -17.64 12.97 5.50
C LEU A 84 -18.41 11.87 4.78
N TYR A 85 -17.78 10.73 4.53
CA TYR A 85 -18.36 9.57 3.86
C TYR A 85 -17.47 8.34 4.03
N TYR A 86 -18.03 7.17 3.76
CA TYR A 86 -17.27 5.93 3.66
C TYR A 86 -16.85 5.74 2.22
N TYR A 87 -15.53 5.60 2.01
CA TYR A 87 -14.97 5.30 0.69
C TYR A 87 -15.30 3.85 0.31
N ASN A 88 -15.80 3.65 -0.91
CA ASN A 88 -15.94 2.35 -1.51
C ASN A 88 -15.12 2.34 -2.80
N ASP A 89 -14.30 1.34 -2.97
CA ASP A 89 -13.61 1.09 -4.21
C ASP A 89 -14.61 0.55 -5.24
N GLN A 90 -14.60 1.10 -6.46
CA GLN A 90 -15.54 0.78 -7.51
C GLN A 90 -14.77 0.58 -8.81
N TYR A 91 -15.03 -0.53 -9.48
CA TYR A 91 -14.42 -0.83 -10.77
C TYR A 91 -15.43 -1.47 -11.72
N MET A 92 -15.09 -1.51 -12.99
CA MET A 92 -15.84 -2.28 -13.97
C MET A 92 -14.98 -3.37 -14.61
N LEU A 93 -15.58 -4.54 -14.80
CA LEU A 93 -14.96 -5.70 -15.43
C LEU A 93 -15.93 -6.28 -16.44
N LYS A 94 -15.47 -6.56 -17.66
CA LYS A 94 -16.26 -7.17 -18.71
C LYS A 94 -16.78 -8.55 -18.32
N ASP A 95 -18.03 -8.89 -18.62
CA ASP A 95 -18.68 -10.16 -18.30
C ASP A 95 -17.94 -11.40 -18.84
N TYR A 96 -17.11 -11.23 -19.87
CA TYR A 96 -16.30 -12.28 -20.45
C TYR A 96 -14.92 -12.44 -19.77
N VAL A 97 -14.64 -11.66 -18.70
CA VAL A 97 -13.44 -11.76 -17.87
C VAL A 97 -13.83 -12.20 -16.46
N THR A 98 -13.15 -13.19 -15.91
CA THR A 98 -13.34 -13.70 -14.55
C THR A 98 -12.03 -13.81 -13.81
N ASP A 99 -12.08 -14.17 -12.53
CA ASP A 99 -10.93 -14.45 -11.67
C ASP A 99 -9.98 -13.26 -11.45
N VAL A 100 -10.48 -12.03 -11.59
CA VAL A 100 -9.85 -10.81 -11.05
C VAL A 100 -10.33 -10.63 -9.61
N TYR A 101 -9.42 -10.34 -8.69
CA TYR A 101 -9.81 -10.07 -7.30
C TYR A 101 -9.08 -8.84 -6.74
N SER A 102 -9.69 -8.23 -5.73
CA SER A 102 -9.16 -7.06 -5.04
C SER A 102 -8.98 -7.36 -3.56
N THR A 103 -7.93 -6.82 -2.96
CA THR A 103 -7.72 -6.85 -1.51
C THR A 103 -8.49 -5.72 -0.81
N VAL A 104 -8.53 -5.78 0.51
CA VAL A 104 -9.16 -4.71 1.32
C VAL A 104 -8.41 -3.37 1.23
N GLU A 105 -7.14 -3.39 0.83
CA GLU A 105 -6.32 -2.22 0.54
C GLU A 105 -6.58 -1.62 -0.84
N GLY A 106 -7.43 -2.27 -1.66
CA GLY A 106 -7.76 -1.84 -3.02
C GLY A 106 -6.79 -2.35 -4.10
N MET A 107 -5.82 -3.19 -3.74
CA MET A 107 -4.88 -3.77 -4.70
C MET A 107 -5.54 -4.90 -5.49
N LYS A 108 -5.41 -4.86 -6.82
CA LYS A 108 -6.05 -5.79 -7.75
C LYS A 108 -5.04 -6.74 -8.37
N TYR A 109 -5.41 -8.02 -8.41
CA TYR A 109 -4.60 -9.10 -8.95
C TYR A 109 -5.22 -9.59 -10.25
N PHE A 110 -4.40 -9.68 -11.30
CA PHE A 110 -4.82 -10.00 -12.65
C PHE A 110 -4.21 -11.31 -13.18
N TYR A 111 -3.24 -11.90 -12.49
CA TYR A 111 -2.41 -12.97 -13.03
C TYR A 111 -3.18 -14.24 -13.40
N ASN A 112 -4.26 -14.54 -12.71
CA ASN A 112 -5.13 -15.69 -12.98
C ASN A 112 -6.45 -15.33 -13.68
N ALA A 113 -6.58 -14.09 -14.18
CA ALA A 113 -7.77 -13.66 -14.91
C ALA A 113 -7.98 -14.47 -16.19
N LYS A 114 -9.22 -14.85 -16.44
CA LYS A 114 -9.63 -15.60 -17.64
C LYS A 114 -10.43 -14.70 -18.55
N ASN A 115 -9.90 -14.40 -19.73
CA ASN A 115 -10.55 -13.63 -20.76
C ASN A 115 -11.05 -14.59 -21.89
N THR A 116 -12.36 -14.84 -21.95
CA THR A 116 -12.92 -15.77 -22.94
C THR A 116 -13.05 -15.17 -24.34
N LYS A 117 -12.96 -13.84 -24.47
CA LYS A 117 -12.97 -13.13 -25.77
C LYS A 117 -11.58 -13.09 -26.40
N ASN A 118 -10.53 -12.92 -25.56
CA ASN A 118 -9.15 -12.78 -26.02
C ASN A 118 -8.22 -13.54 -25.05
N ALA A 119 -8.17 -14.86 -25.24
CA ALA A 119 -7.44 -15.74 -24.33
C ALA A 119 -5.98 -15.29 -24.14
N GLY A 120 -5.53 -15.25 -22.90
CA GLY A 120 -4.17 -14.84 -22.51
C GLY A 120 -3.90 -13.34 -22.60
N LYS A 121 -4.87 -12.49 -22.99
CA LYS A 121 -4.68 -11.04 -23.06
C LYS A 121 -5.66 -10.29 -22.19
N LEU A 122 -5.17 -9.23 -21.55
CA LEU A 122 -5.97 -8.34 -20.73
C LEU A 122 -5.60 -6.88 -21.04
N ASN A 123 -6.59 -6.05 -21.35
CA ASN A 123 -6.41 -4.61 -21.52
C ASN A 123 -7.10 -3.90 -20.35
N ILE A 124 -6.34 -3.16 -19.58
CA ILE A 124 -6.84 -2.53 -18.36
C ILE A 124 -6.54 -1.03 -18.33
N PHE A 125 -7.33 -0.32 -17.56
CA PHE A 125 -7.04 1.02 -17.10
C PHE A 125 -7.05 1.05 -15.57
N MET A 126 -6.03 1.64 -14.97
CA MET A 126 -5.95 1.80 -13.51
C MET A 126 -5.87 3.25 -13.10
N ALA A 127 -4.98 4.03 -13.74
CA ALA A 127 -4.76 5.44 -13.44
C ALA A 127 -3.92 6.12 -14.53
N SER A 128 -3.42 7.31 -14.19
CA SER A 128 -2.40 8.02 -14.97
C SER A 128 -1.02 7.35 -14.83
N GLU A 129 0.01 8.07 -15.20
CA GLU A 129 1.41 7.66 -15.00
C GLU A 129 1.69 7.35 -13.52
N PRO A 130 2.24 6.19 -13.16
CA PRO A 130 2.62 5.89 -11.79
C PRO A 130 3.81 6.76 -11.35
N ASP A 131 3.78 7.25 -10.12
CA ASP A 131 4.90 8.00 -9.55
C ASP A 131 6.14 7.10 -9.43
N HIS A 132 5.97 5.88 -8.96
CA HIS A 132 7.02 4.88 -8.79
C HIS A 132 6.47 3.48 -9.01
N ILE A 133 7.24 2.63 -9.70
CA ILE A 133 7.01 1.18 -9.74
C ILE A 133 8.09 0.39 -8.94
N ASP A 134 8.99 1.09 -8.24
CA ASP A 134 9.82 0.53 -7.18
C ASP A 134 8.94 0.27 -5.95
N PRO A 135 8.81 -0.99 -5.48
CA PRO A 135 7.92 -1.33 -4.36
C PRO A 135 8.21 -0.56 -3.07
N ALA A 136 9.48 -0.22 -2.81
CA ALA A 136 9.87 0.51 -1.60
C ALA A 136 9.50 2.01 -1.66
N LEU A 137 9.43 2.59 -2.87
CA LEU A 137 9.16 4.02 -3.08
C LEU A 137 7.69 4.30 -3.38
N ASN A 138 6.94 3.29 -3.83
CA ASN A 138 5.53 3.47 -4.14
C ASN A 138 4.71 3.76 -2.87
N SER A 139 3.88 4.81 -2.92
CA SER A 139 2.92 5.17 -1.86
C SER A 139 1.48 5.35 -2.39
N THR A 140 1.20 4.89 -3.62
CA THR A 140 -0.12 4.96 -4.25
C THR A 140 -0.75 3.58 -4.42
N VAL A 141 -2.09 3.51 -4.47
CA VAL A 141 -2.81 2.25 -4.71
C VAL A 141 -2.52 1.73 -6.12
N ASP A 142 -2.46 2.60 -7.12
CA ASP A 142 -2.21 2.24 -8.52
C ASP A 142 -0.83 1.60 -8.69
N GLY A 143 0.21 2.24 -8.14
CA GLY A 143 1.55 1.67 -8.10
C GLY A 143 1.61 0.37 -7.29
N GLY A 144 0.83 0.28 -6.20
CA GLY A 144 0.65 -0.95 -5.42
C GLY A 144 0.04 -2.09 -6.25
N CYS A 145 -0.96 -1.79 -7.09
CA CYS A 145 -1.53 -2.77 -8.02
C CYS A 145 -0.51 -3.27 -9.06
N LEU A 146 0.33 -2.37 -9.60
CA LEU A 146 1.41 -2.77 -10.49
C LEU A 146 2.46 -3.61 -9.74
N ALA A 147 2.77 -3.25 -8.50
CA ALA A 147 3.73 -3.97 -7.67
C ALA A 147 3.27 -5.40 -7.34
N VAL A 148 2.01 -5.62 -6.89
CA VAL A 148 1.51 -6.97 -6.53
C VAL A 148 1.37 -7.90 -7.75
N ASN A 149 1.38 -7.38 -8.96
CA ASN A 149 1.39 -8.16 -10.19
C ASN A 149 2.82 -8.41 -10.73
N SER A 150 3.80 -7.58 -10.35
CA SER A 150 5.19 -7.66 -10.80
C SER A 150 6.13 -8.28 -9.77
N PHE A 151 5.83 -8.11 -8.49
CA PHE A 151 6.62 -8.62 -7.37
C PHE A 151 5.75 -9.43 -6.43
N GLU A 152 6.39 -10.21 -5.56
CA GLU A 152 5.72 -11.00 -4.55
C GLU A 152 6.53 -11.01 -3.26
N GLY A 153 5.83 -10.89 -2.12
CA GLY A 153 6.41 -10.91 -0.79
C GLY A 153 6.64 -12.30 -0.22
N LEU A 154 6.95 -12.37 1.07
CA LEU A 154 6.97 -13.65 1.80
C LEU A 154 5.57 -14.25 1.90
N MET A 155 4.57 -13.40 2.04
CA MET A 155 3.14 -13.73 2.11
C MET A 155 2.39 -13.03 0.98
N ARG A 156 1.18 -13.50 0.65
CA ARG A 156 0.24 -12.85 -0.27
C ARG A 156 -1.20 -13.02 0.19
N TYR A 157 -2.11 -12.20 -0.32
CA TYR A 157 -3.54 -12.43 -0.18
C TYR A 157 -4.07 -13.26 -1.34
N ASN A 158 -4.94 -14.23 -1.05
CA ASN A 158 -5.68 -14.97 -2.07
C ASN A 158 -7.01 -14.30 -2.42
N ALA A 159 -7.76 -14.90 -3.36
CA ALA A 159 -9.04 -14.36 -3.84
C ALA A 159 -10.12 -14.27 -2.75
N GLU A 160 -10.03 -15.06 -1.67
CA GLU A 160 -10.93 -14.99 -0.52
C GLU A 160 -10.51 -13.92 0.50
N GLY A 161 -9.46 -13.15 0.20
CA GLY A 161 -8.89 -12.13 1.10
C GLY A 161 -8.18 -12.72 2.31
N LYS A 162 -7.74 -13.98 2.23
CA LYS A 162 -6.96 -14.64 3.27
C LYS A 162 -5.49 -14.59 2.96
N LEU A 163 -4.70 -14.36 4.00
CA LEU A 163 -3.26 -14.38 3.93
C LEU A 163 -2.75 -15.84 3.78
N GLU A 164 -1.83 -16.05 2.84
CA GLU A 164 -1.20 -17.34 2.59
C GLU A 164 0.30 -17.18 2.29
N PRO A 165 1.12 -18.23 2.53
CA PRO A 165 2.53 -18.24 2.15
C PRO A 165 2.73 -18.06 0.64
N ALA A 166 3.70 -17.21 0.27
CA ALA A 166 4.05 -16.88 -1.11
C ALA A 166 5.50 -17.28 -1.43
N CYS A 167 6.48 -16.37 -1.44
CA CYS A 167 7.89 -16.74 -1.56
C CYS A 167 8.37 -17.57 -0.36
N ALA A 168 7.81 -17.38 0.83
CA ALA A 168 7.97 -18.34 1.91
C ALA A 168 7.12 -19.58 1.64
N GLU A 169 7.66 -20.79 1.91
CA GLU A 169 6.90 -22.03 1.95
C GLU A 169 6.15 -22.17 3.28
N SER A 170 6.80 -21.74 4.36
CA SER A 170 6.27 -21.80 5.72
C SER A 170 6.96 -20.77 6.62
N TYR A 171 6.41 -20.59 7.81
CA TYR A 171 7.03 -19.79 8.86
C TYR A 171 6.78 -20.42 10.24
N GLU A 172 7.68 -20.11 11.17
CA GLU A 172 7.57 -20.44 12.59
C GLU A 172 7.65 -19.16 13.41
N VAL A 173 6.95 -19.16 14.55
CA VAL A 173 6.94 -18.02 15.49
C VAL A 173 7.43 -18.54 16.85
N SER A 174 8.37 -17.82 17.47
CA SER A 174 8.85 -18.15 18.82
C SER A 174 7.72 -18.06 19.86
N GLU A 175 7.89 -18.75 20.99
CA GLU A 175 6.89 -18.79 22.07
C GLU A 175 6.52 -17.41 22.63
N ASP A 176 7.46 -16.46 22.59
CA ASP A 176 7.24 -15.07 23.01
C ASP A 176 6.59 -14.20 21.92
N GLY A 177 6.41 -14.72 20.71
CA GLY A 177 5.83 -14.00 19.57
C GLY A 177 6.72 -12.94 18.96
N LEU A 178 8.02 -12.90 19.31
CA LEU A 178 8.93 -11.82 18.90
C LEU A 178 9.87 -12.20 17.75
N THR A 179 10.02 -13.48 17.46
CA THR A 179 10.89 -13.94 16.37
C THR A 179 10.10 -14.77 15.37
N TYR A 180 10.19 -14.37 14.11
CA TYR A 180 9.64 -15.12 12.98
C TYR A 180 10.79 -15.73 12.19
N THR A 181 10.66 -17.01 11.82
CA THR A 181 11.61 -17.70 10.93
C THR A 181 10.85 -18.20 9.72
N PHE A 182 11.09 -17.58 8.56
CA PHE A 182 10.51 -17.98 7.30
C PHE A 182 11.42 -18.98 6.60
N THR A 183 10.85 -20.07 6.08
CA THR A 183 11.53 -21.00 5.18
C THR A 183 11.16 -20.63 3.75
N MET A 184 12.15 -20.35 2.93
CA MET A 184 11.95 -19.99 1.51
C MET A 184 11.57 -21.21 0.69
N ARG A 185 10.73 -21.04 -0.33
CA ARG A 185 10.48 -22.10 -1.33
C ARG A 185 11.77 -22.47 -2.05
N ASP A 186 11.92 -23.72 -2.40
CA ASP A 186 13.03 -24.16 -3.26
C ASP A 186 12.78 -23.70 -4.72
N GLY A 187 13.86 -23.27 -5.40
CA GLY A 187 13.82 -22.94 -6.82
C GLY A 187 13.22 -21.60 -7.19
N LEU A 188 13.06 -20.69 -6.23
CA LEU A 188 12.65 -19.31 -6.51
C LEU A 188 13.63 -18.62 -7.44
N LYS A 189 13.09 -17.86 -8.40
CA LYS A 189 13.88 -17.15 -9.41
C LYS A 189 13.36 -15.74 -9.66
N TRP A 190 14.28 -14.89 -10.01
CA TRP A 190 14.02 -13.62 -10.65
C TRP A 190 13.64 -13.82 -12.13
N SER A 191 12.98 -12.84 -12.74
CA SER A 191 12.58 -12.87 -14.15
C SER A 191 13.75 -13.03 -15.13
N ASN A 192 14.95 -12.60 -14.74
CA ASN A 192 16.18 -12.79 -15.51
C ASN A 192 16.82 -14.19 -15.34
N GLY A 193 16.22 -15.06 -14.50
CA GLY A 193 16.69 -16.42 -14.22
C GLY A 193 17.68 -16.55 -13.06
N ASP A 194 18.12 -15.46 -12.45
CA ASP A 194 18.92 -15.49 -11.22
C ASP A 194 18.12 -16.15 -10.09
N GLU A 195 18.82 -16.80 -9.16
CA GLU A 195 18.22 -17.35 -7.96
C GLU A 195 17.72 -16.22 -7.04
N LEU A 196 16.53 -16.41 -6.44
CA LEU A 196 15.97 -15.55 -5.40
C LEU A 196 16.04 -16.29 -4.07
N THR A 197 16.57 -15.66 -3.06
CA THR A 197 16.83 -16.24 -1.73
C THR A 197 16.41 -15.32 -0.60
N ALA A 198 16.50 -15.80 0.64
CA ALA A 198 16.29 -14.97 1.83
C ALA A 198 17.22 -13.75 1.89
N LYS A 199 18.40 -13.80 1.24
CA LYS A 199 19.35 -12.67 1.20
C LYS A 199 18.80 -11.49 0.40
N ASP A 200 17.97 -11.74 -0.62
CA ASP A 200 17.33 -10.69 -1.40
C ASP A 200 16.29 -9.94 -0.53
N PHE A 201 15.56 -10.65 0.32
CA PHE A 201 14.63 -10.05 1.30
C PHE A 201 15.38 -9.25 2.36
N GLU A 202 16.44 -9.80 2.95
CA GLU A 202 17.27 -9.09 3.91
C GLU A 202 17.81 -7.78 3.33
N TRP A 203 18.40 -7.82 2.15
CA TRP A 203 18.95 -6.64 1.47
C TRP A 203 17.86 -5.61 1.16
N SER A 204 16.72 -6.07 0.60
CA SER A 204 15.63 -5.19 0.20
C SER A 204 14.98 -4.48 1.38
N TRP A 205 14.76 -5.18 2.48
CA TRP A 205 14.17 -4.58 3.69
C TRP A 205 15.14 -3.59 4.35
N ARG A 206 16.45 -3.88 4.33
CA ARG A 206 17.47 -2.92 4.78
C ARG A 206 17.50 -1.67 3.91
N ARG A 207 17.42 -1.84 2.59
CA ARG A 207 17.32 -0.72 1.66
C ARG A 207 16.05 0.11 1.90
N ALA A 208 14.89 -0.52 1.99
CA ALA A 208 13.61 0.17 2.21
C ALA A 208 13.58 0.96 3.52
N ALA A 209 14.24 0.43 4.56
CA ALA A 209 14.36 1.06 5.88
C ALA A 209 15.48 2.12 5.96
N ASP A 210 16.40 2.19 4.99
CA ASP A 210 17.50 3.17 5.01
C ASP A 210 16.94 4.59 4.78
N PRO A 211 17.21 5.55 5.67
CA PRO A 211 16.78 6.95 5.49
C PRO A 211 17.19 7.56 4.14
N LYS A 212 18.25 7.06 3.51
CA LYS A 212 18.68 7.52 2.19
C LYS A 212 17.72 7.11 1.06
N THR A 213 17.00 6.03 1.22
CA THR A 213 15.96 5.59 0.28
C THR A 213 14.77 6.54 0.30
N ALA A 214 14.56 7.27 1.42
CA ALA A 214 13.49 8.24 1.62
C ALA A 214 12.09 7.66 1.33
N ALA A 215 11.87 6.40 1.66
CA ALA A 215 10.62 5.70 1.43
C ALA A 215 9.52 6.21 2.37
N ASP A 216 8.36 6.58 1.82
CA ASP A 216 7.22 7.12 2.56
C ASP A 216 6.71 6.15 3.64
N TYR A 217 6.77 4.84 3.37
CA TYR A 217 6.34 3.79 4.29
C TYR A 217 7.43 3.28 5.23
N SER A 218 8.61 3.93 5.31
CA SER A 218 9.70 3.50 6.20
C SER A 218 9.30 3.39 7.68
N TYR A 219 8.31 4.17 8.13
CA TYR A 219 7.76 4.09 9.49
C TYR A 219 7.15 2.72 9.84
N LEU A 220 6.75 1.91 8.85
CA LEU A 220 6.28 0.53 9.05
C LEU A 220 7.38 -0.36 9.63
N CYS A 221 8.65 0.01 9.43
CA CYS A 221 9.79 -0.69 10.03
C CYS A 221 9.90 -0.51 11.56
N ALA A 222 9.09 0.36 12.17
CA ALA A 222 9.07 0.55 13.64
C ALA A 222 8.66 -0.72 14.42
N VAL A 223 8.17 -1.74 13.73
CA VAL A 223 7.89 -3.07 14.33
C VAL A 223 9.15 -3.89 14.61
N PHE A 224 10.27 -3.63 13.93
CA PHE A 224 11.53 -4.37 14.12
C PHE A 224 12.24 -3.95 15.42
N ALA A 225 12.93 -4.90 16.02
CA ALA A 225 13.49 -4.78 17.37
C ALA A 225 14.48 -3.61 17.55
N GLY A 226 15.34 -3.39 16.56
CA GLY A 226 16.42 -2.41 16.61
C GLY A 226 16.30 -1.29 15.56
N TYR A 227 15.12 -1.12 14.94
CA TYR A 227 14.90 -0.07 13.96
C TYR A 227 15.08 1.33 14.59
N ASP A 228 15.77 2.18 13.85
CA ASP A 228 15.99 3.59 14.18
C ASP A 228 15.75 4.41 12.91
N ASP A 229 14.85 5.39 12.95
CA ASP A 229 14.43 6.20 11.80
C ASP A 229 15.56 6.99 11.14
N THR A 230 16.69 7.16 11.85
CA THR A 230 17.89 7.85 11.36
C THR A 230 18.97 6.90 10.84
N LYS A 231 18.84 5.58 11.07
CA LYS A 231 19.88 4.57 10.76
C LYS A 231 19.35 3.35 10.00
N GLY A 232 18.03 3.15 9.97
CA GLY A 232 17.41 1.96 9.42
C GLY A 232 17.41 0.77 10.38
N LEU A 233 17.42 -0.45 9.83
CA LEU A 233 17.38 -1.70 10.58
C LEU A 233 18.72 -2.01 11.27
N ALA A 234 18.67 -2.50 12.50
CA ALA A 234 19.85 -3.05 13.16
C ALA A 234 20.33 -4.36 12.48
N ALA A 235 21.57 -4.75 12.73
CA ALA A 235 22.22 -5.85 12.04
C ALA A 235 21.51 -7.20 12.23
N ASP A 236 20.84 -7.39 13.37
CA ASP A 236 20.19 -8.64 13.75
C ASP A 236 18.64 -8.59 13.70
N ASP A 237 18.05 -7.49 13.19
CA ASP A 237 16.60 -7.38 13.01
C ASP A 237 16.07 -8.31 11.94
N VAL A 238 16.80 -8.41 10.83
CA VAL A 238 16.46 -9.24 9.67
C VAL A 238 17.74 -9.92 9.20
N VAL A 239 17.79 -11.24 9.26
CA VAL A 239 18.99 -12.03 8.96
C VAL A 239 18.64 -13.24 8.11
N ALA A 240 19.25 -13.30 6.94
CA ALA A 240 19.21 -14.50 6.09
C ALA A 240 20.27 -15.51 6.54
N SER A 241 19.94 -16.80 6.45
CA SER A 241 20.92 -17.86 6.65
C SER A 241 22.01 -17.85 5.56
N ASP A 242 23.16 -18.43 5.84
CA ASP A 242 24.29 -18.47 4.90
C ASP A 242 23.93 -19.14 3.56
N ASP A 243 23.08 -20.18 3.60
CA ASP A 243 22.56 -20.90 2.45
C ASP A 243 21.38 -20.19 1.76
N GLY A 244 20.91 -19.08 2.30
CA GLY A 244 19.81 -18.28 1.76
C GLY A 244 18.42 -18.93 1.87
N LYS A 245 18.28 -20.01 2.64
CA LYS A 245 17.03 -20.78 2.73
C LYS A 245 16.06 -20.27 3.80
N THR A 246 16.56 -19.58 4.80
CA THR A 246 15.72 -19.05 5.88
C THR A 246 15.97 -17.56 6.11
N LEU A 247 14.90 -16.85 6.49
CA LEU A 247 14.95 -15.47 6.94
C LEU A 247 14.44 -15.40 8.37
N THR A 248 15.28 -14.96 9.28
CA THR A 248 14.92 -14.71 10.68
C THR A 248 14.67 -13.24 10.91
N VAL A 249 13.53 -12.91 11.51
CA VAL A 249 13.07 -11.55 11.76
C VAL A 249 12.76 -11.37 13.23
N LYS A 250 13.28 -10.30 13.83
CA LYS A 250 13.05 -9.95 15.24
C LYS A 250 12.16 -8.73 15.35
N LEU A 251 11.09 -8.84 16.10
CA LEU A 251 10.16 -7.76 16.38
C LEU A 251 10.39 -7.14 17.76
N LYS A 252 10.07 -5.87 17.87
CA LYS A 252 10.16 -5.08 19.10
C LYS A 252 9.10 -5.51 20.13
N ALA A 253 7.92 -5.92 19.65
CA ALA A 253 6.79 -6.37 20.44
C ALA A 253 5.97 -7.36 19.63
N VAL A 254 5.07 -8.09 20.28
CA VAL A 254 4.08 -8.92 19.56
C VAL A 254 3.31 -8.03 18.59
N THR A 255 3.34 -8.37 17.31
CA THR A 255 2.74 -7.60 16.23
C THR A 255 1.78 -8.47 15.45
N PRO A 256 0.48 -8.49 15.82
CA PRO A 256 -0.51 -9.42 15.24
C PRO A 256 -0.71 -9.30 13.73
N TYR A 257 -0.33 -8.15 13.15
CA TYR A 257 -0.44 -7.83 11.73
C TYR A 257 0.90 -7.94 10.97
N PHE A 258 1.93 -8.56 11.57
CA PHE A 258 3.25 -8.64 10.93
C PHE A 258 3.23 -9.44 9.62
N LEU A 259 2.43 -10.50 9.56
CA LEU A 259 2.30 -11.29 8.33
C LEU A 259 1.58 -10.52 7.21
N ASP A 260 0.66 -9.60 7.54
CA ASP A 260 0.02 -8.69 6.59
C ASP A 260 1.07 -7.73 6.00
N LEU A 261 2.00 -7.23 6.83
CA LEU A 261 3.12 -6.43 6.34
C LEU A 261 4.00 -7.23 5.34
N CYS A 262 4.19 -8.53 5.57
CA CYS A 262 4.95 -9.39 4.66
C CYS A 262 4.27 -9.60 3.29
N ALA A 263 2.97 -9.23 3.15
CA ALA A 263 2.20 -9.23 1.90
C ALA A 263 2.06 -7.81 1.30
N PHE A 264 2.56 -6.79 1.98
CA PHE A 264 2.45 -5.40 1.54
C PHE A 264 3.64 -5.00 0.65
N PRO A 265 3.44 -4.31 -0.48
CA PRO A 265 4.48 -4.02 -1.48
C PRO A 265 5.77 -3.44 -0.93
N PHE A 266 5.72 -2.56 0.07
CA PHE A 266 6.92 -1.99 0.70
C PHE A 266 7.93 -3.06 1.17
N PHE A 267 7.45 -4.25 1.56
CA PHE A 267 8.27 -5.38 2.01
C PHE A 267 8.56 -6.41 0.91
N PHE A 268 8.28 -6.10 -0.35
CA PHE A 268 8.64 -6.98 -1.45
C PHE A 268 10.14 -6.91 -1.75
N PRO A 269 10.75 -8.02 -2.20
CA PRO A 269 12.15 -8.03 -2.55
C PRO A 269 12.38 -7.34 -3.89
N VAL A 270 13.54 -6.72 -4.05
CA VAL A 270 14.03 -6.20 -5.32
C VAL A 270 15.43 -6.79 -5.62
N ASN A 271 15.75 -6.97 -6.89
CA ASN A 271 17.01 -7.60 -7.28
C ASN A 271 18.19 -6.66 -7.00
N GLN A 272 19.05 -7.00 -6.03
CA GLN A 272 20.17 -6.17 -5.62
C GLN A 272 21.07 -5.77 -6.80
N LYS A 273 21.36 -6.68 -7.71
CA LYS A 273 22.25 -6.42 -8.86
C LYS A 273 21.67 -5.40 -9.85
N SER A 274 20.34 -5.30 -9.91
CA SER A 274 19.64 -4.34 -10.75
C SER A 274 19.56 -2.96 -10.11
N VAL A 275 19.42 -2.91 -8.79
CA VAL A 275 19.10 -1.72 -8.01
C VAL A 275 20.34 -1.01 -7.47
N GLU A 276 21.33 -1.78 -6.96
CA GLU A 276 22.50 -1.19 -6.29
C GLU A 276 23.33 -0.35 -7.27
N GLY A 277 23.45 0.94 -6.95
CA GLY A 277 24.15 1.93 -7.78
C GLY A 277 23.41 2.35 -9.05
N ASN A 278 22.10 2.06 -9.14
CA ASN A 278 21.24 2.41 -10.28
C ASN A 278 19.90 2.94 -9.77
N ASP A 279 19.81 4.23 -9.50
CA ASP A 279 18.60 4.88 -8.97
C ASP A 279 17.44 4.89 -9.98
N ASP A 280 17.74 4.72 -11.28
CA ASP A 280 16.75 4.75 -12.38
C ASP A 280 16.27 3.33 -12.80
N TRP A 281 16.56 2.29 -12.03
CA TRP A 281 16.28 0.90 -12.39
C TRP A 281 14.79 0.61 -12.69
N ALA A 282 13.89 1.38 -12.09
CA ALA A 282 12.44 1.25 -12.19
C ALA A 282 11.77 2.45 -12.90
N ASN A 283 12.53 3.26 -13.65
CA ASN A 283 11.99 4.42 -14.35
C ASN A 283 11.58 4.14 -15.79
N ASP A 284 11.88 2.94 -16.30
CA ASP A 284 11.54 2.55 -17.68
C ASP A 284 11.53 1.01 -17.81
N ALA A 285 10.94 0.52 -18.92
CA ALA A 285 11.06 -0.87 -19.33
C ALA A 285 12.48 -1.16 -19.80
N SER A 286 13.21 -1.91 -19.00
CA SER A 286 14.62 -2.25 -19.28
C SER A 286 14.99 -3.62 -18.75
N ASP A 287 16.19 -4.10 -19.11
CA ASP A 287 16.79 -5.31 -18.56
C ASP A 287 17.14 -5.20 -17.07
N LYS A 288 17.02 -3.99 -16.50
CA LYS A 288 17.21 -3.70 -15.08
C LYS A 288 15.93 -3.86 -14.26
N PHE A 289 14.76 -3.75 -14.88
CA PHE A 289 13.49 -3.99 -14.21
C PHE A 289 13.26 -5.50 -14.07
N VAL A 290 13.93 -6.08 -13.07
CA VAL A 290 13.90 -7.52 -12.76
C VAL A 290 12.91 -7.80 -11.66
N THR A 291 11.92 -8.64 -11.93
CA THR A 291 10.76 -8.92 -11.06
C THR A 291 10.78 -10.37 -10.55
N ASN A 292 10.04 -10.66 -9.49
CA ASN A 292 9.86 -12.02 -8.97
C ASN A 292 8.38 -12.47 -8.92
N GLY A 293 7.46 -11.63 -9.39
CA GLY A 293 6.02 -11.92 -9.46
C GLY A 293 5.58 -12.48 -10.80
N ALA A 294 4.27 -12.47 -11.03
CA ALA A 294 3.62 -13.07 -12.19
C ALA A 294 4.00 -12.42 -13.53
N PHE A 295 4.31 -11.14 -13.52
CA PHE A 295 4.61 -10.37 -14.72
C PHE A 295 5.95 -9.65 -14.65
N THR A 296 6.49 -9.32 -15.82
CA THR A 296 7.61 -8.39 -16.00
C THR A 296 7.24 -7.33 -17.04
N LEU A 297 7.80 -6.13 -16.89
CA LEU A 297 7.53 -5.01 -17.78
C LEU A 297 8.31 -5.17 -19.09
N LYS A 298 7.58 -5.19 -20.20
CA LYS A 298 8.12 -5.34 -21.56
C LYS A 298 8.30 -4.00 -22.27
N GLU A 299 7.33 -3.11 -22.11
CA GLU A 299 7.31 -1.80 -22.76
C GLU A 299 6.66 -0.77 -21.84
N TRP A 300 7.20 0.43 -21.80
CA TRP A 300 6.61 1.58 -21.15
C TRP A 300 6.68 2.79 -22.08
N LYS A 301 5.52 3.23 -22.53
CA LYS A 301 5.34 4.48 -23.25
C LYS A 301 4.76 5.48 -22.27
N HIS A 302 5.63 6.30 -21.70
CA HIS A 302 5.26 7.28 -20.69
C HIS A 302 4.05 8.12 -21.12
N ASP A 303 3.18 8.42 -20.18
CA ASP A 303 1.90 9.13 -20.36
C ASP A 303 0.93 8.46 -21.35
N SER A 304 1.13 7.19 -21.71
CA SER A 304 0.31 6.49 -22.70
C SER A 304 -0.02 5.04 -22.32
N SER A 305 0.99 4.18 -22.16
CA SER A 305 0.72 2.76 -21.90
C SER A 305 1.92 2.01 -21.33
N MET A 306 1.62 0.95 -20.57
CA MET A 306 2.58 -0.08 -20.17
C MET A 306 2.15 -1.44 -20.73
N THR A 307 3.10 -2.27 -21.11
CA THR A 307 2.84 -3.66 -21.50
C THR A 307 3.62 -4.58 -20.58
N TYR A 308 2.90 -5.39 -19.85
CA TYR A 308 3.44 -6.46 -19.01
C TYR A 308 3.27 -7.80 -19.72
N VAL A 309 4.25 -8.70 -19.51
CA VAL A 309 4.19 -10.07 -20.04
C VAL A 309 4.44 -11.08 -18.92
N LYS A 310 3.85 -12.26 -19.06
CA LYS A 310 4.03 -13.36 -18.13
C LYS A 310 5.50 -13.63 -17.86
N ASN A 311 5.85 -13.73 -16.58
CA ASN A 311 7.17 -14.14 -16.12
C ASN A 311 7.26 -15.67 -16.09
N PRO A 312 7.99 -16.33 -16.99
CA PRO A 312 8.09 -17.79 -17.02
C PRO A 312 8.89 -18.37 -15.85
N ASN A 313 9.64 -17.52 -15.12
CA ASN A 313 10.44 -17.92 -13.97
C ASN A 313 9.70 -17.72 -12.63
N TYR A 314 8.47 -17.22 -12.66
CA TYR A 314 7.65 -17.10 -11.46
C TYR A 314 7.34 -18.49 -10.90
N TRP A 315 7.46 -18.68 -9.60
CA TRP A 315 7.29 -19.99 -8.97
C TRP A 315 5.89 -20.59 -9.19
N ASP A 316 4.87 -19.73 -9.30
CA ASP A 316 3.48 -20.12 -9.52
C ASP A 316 3.04 -19.87 -10.99
N ALA A 317 3.98 -19.92 -11.93
CA ALA A 317 3.74 -19.59 -13.34
C ALA A 317 2.66 -20.48 -13.99
N ASP A 318 2.47 -21.72 -13.53
CA ASP A 318 1.45 -22.64 -14.05
C ASP A 318 0.03 -22.13 -13.80
N ASN A 319 -0.19 -21.30 -12.77
CA ASN A 319 -1.47 -20.68 -12.44
C ASN A 319 -1.66 -19.30 -13.09
N VAL A 320 -0.64 -18.75 -13.75
CA VAL A 320 -0.74 -17.49 -14.50
C VAL A 320 -1.39 -17.75 -15.86
N THR A 321 -2.62 -17.26 -16.04
CA THR A 321 -3.43 -17.46 -17.25
C THR A 321 -3.34 -16.32 -18.24
N VAL A 322 -2.85 -15.16 -17.80
CA VAL A 322 -2.64 -13.97 -18.65
C VAL A 322 -1.20 -13.96 -19.16
N ASP A 323 -1.04 -14.00 -20.49
CA ASP A 323 0.27 -13.95 -21.15
C ASP A 323 0.75 -12.51 -21.35
N GLU A 324 -0.20 -11.57 -21.59
CA GLU A 324 0.09 -10.16 -21.85
C GLU A 324 -1.00 -9.28 -21.23
N MET A 325 -0.58 -8.30 -20.44
CA MET A 325 -1.45 -7.29 -19.83
C MET A 325 -1.02 -5.91 -20.33
N ASN A 326 -1.94 -5.21 -20.99
CA ASN A 326 -1.74 -3.85 -21.48
C ASN A 326 -2.45 -2.88 -20.55
N VAL A 327 -1.73 -1.94 -19.99
CA VAL A 327 -2.22 -0.91 -19.08
C VAL A 327 -2.29 0.41 -19.85
N MET A 328 -3.48 0.96 -20.02
CA MET A 328 -3.69 2.32 -20.52
C MET A 328 -3.37 3.32 -19.41
N LEU A 329 -2.56 4.33 -19.71
CA LEU A 329 -2.21 5.43 -18.80
C LEU A 329 -2.91 6.70 -19.26
N THR A 330 -3.79 7.26 -18.44
CA THR A 330 -4.47 8.53 -18.69
C THR A 330 -5.02 9.11 -17.39
N SER A 331 -5.10 10.43 -17.31
CA SER A 331 -5.81 11.15 -16.22
C SER A 331 -7.26 11.45 -16.57
N ASP A 332 -7.77 10.98 -17.73
CA ASP A 332 -9.12 11.25 -18.23
C ASP A 332 -10.01 10.00 -18.10
N ASP A 333 -10.73 9.91 -16.99
CA ASP A 333 -11.67 8.82 -16.69
C ASP A 333 -12.78 8.68 -17.76
N VAL A 334 -13.18 9.79 -18.41
CA VAL A 334 -14.21 9.74 -19.47
C VAL A 334 -13.68 9.05 -20.71
N SER A 335 -12.41 9.30 -21.07
CA SER A 335 -11.75 8.60 -22.17
C SER A 335 -11.58 7.12 -21.85
N ALA A 336 -11.15 6.75 -20.63
CA ALA A 336 -11.02 5.37 -20.20
C ALA A 336 -12.40 4.65 -20.20
N TYR A 337 -13.45 5.29 -19.68
CA TYR A 337 -14.80 4.73 -19.67
C TYR A 337 -15.33 4.54 -21.10
N THR A 338 -15.06 5.48 -22.01
CA THR A 338 -15.44 5.37 -23.43
C THR A 338 -14.72 4.18 -24.09
N ALA A 339 -13.42 4.02 -23.87
CA ALA A 339 -12.65 2.89 -24.37
C ALA A 339 -13.19 1.55 -23.82
N TYR A 340 -13.57 1.52 -22.55
CA TYR A 340 -14.23 0.37 -21.94
C TYR A 340 -15.58 0.06 -22.62
N GLN A 341 -16.44 1.06 -22.81
CA GLN A 341 -17.73 0.87 -23.50
C GLN A 341 -17.56 0.34 -24.90
N ASN A 342 -16.55 0.79 -25.64
CA ASN A 342 -16.23 0.31 -27.00
C ASN A 342 -15.66 -1.11 -27.02
N GLY A 343 -15.23 -1.66 -25.86
CA GLY A 343 -14.60 -2.96 -25.74
C GLY A 343 -13.11 -2.98 -26.08
N ASP A 344 -12.46 -1.82 -26.00
CA ASP A 344 -11.01 -1.67 -26.13
C ASP A 344 -10.30 -1.99 -24.79
N LEU A 345 -11.01 -1.80 -23.66
CA LEU A 345 -10.58 -2.18 -22.31
C LEU A 345 -11.48 -3.28 -21.74
N ASP A 346 -10.87 -4.19 -21.00
CA ASP A 346 -11.52 -5.31 -20.31
C ASP A 346 -11.83 -4.97 -18.85
N PHE A 347 -11.06 -4.05 -18.25
CA PHE A 347 -11.16 -3.58 -16.87
C PHE A 347 -10.88 -2.08 -16.79
N ILE A 348 -11.61 -1.37 -15.92
CA ILE A 348 -11.33 0.01 -15.52
C ILE A 348 -11.48 0.18 -14.01
N ASP A 349 -10.52 0.86 -13.39
CA ASP A 349 -10.45 1.07 -11.93
C ASP A 349 -11.17 2.33 -11.45
N SER A 350 -11.75 3.10 -12.35
CA SER A 350 -12.60 4.22 -12.00
C SER A 350 -13.77 4.36 -12.98
N VAL A 351 -14.88 4.89 -12.48
CA VAL A 351 -16.07 5.20 -13.27
C VAL A 351 -16.38 6.69 -13.11
N PRO A 352 -16.51 7.46 -14.21
CA PRO A 352 -16.87 8.88 -14.10
C PRO A 352 -18.12 9.06 -13.24
N THR A 353 -18.11 10.03 -12.34
CA THR A 353 -19.18 10.24 -11.35
C THR A 353 -20.58 10.34 -12.01
N ALA A 354 -20.66 10.96 -13.20
CA ALA A 354 -21.91 11.09 -13.95
C ALA A 354 -22.45 9.75 -14.46
N GLU A 355 -21.60 8.74 -14.62
CA GLU A 355 -21.93 7.44 -15.20
C GLU A 355 -22.20 6.35 -14.15
N ILE A 356 -21.88 6.59 -12.87
CA ILE A 356 -21.99 5.59 -11.80
C ILE A 356 -23.40 5.00 -11.71
N GLU A 357 -24.45 5.84 -11.79
CA GLU A 357 -25.84 5.38 -11.69
C GLU A 357 -26.30 4.55 -12.91
N SER A 358 -25.66 4.72 -14.05
CA SER A 358 -25.89 3.87 -15.23
C SER A 358 -25.06 2.59 -15.16
N ALA A 359 -23.80 2.67 -14.73
CA ALA A 359 -22.91 1.54 -14.57
C ALA A 359 -23.44 0.53 -13.54
N LYS A 360 -23.98 0.98 -12.40
CA LYS A 360 -24.62 0.13 -11.38
C LYS A 360 -25.75 -0.75 -11.87
N LYS A 361 -26.34 -0.44 -13.02
CA LYS A 361 -27.42 -1.24 -13.63
C LYS A 361 -26.90 -2.39 -14.49
N THR A 362 -25.62 -2.46 -14.73
CA THR A 362 -24.95 -3.52 -15.50
C THR A 362 -24.44 -4.62 -14.58
N SER A 363 -24.21 -5.81 -15.13
CA SER A 363 -23.51 -6.91 -14.44
C SER A 363 -22.01 -6.68 -14.32
N GLU A 364 -21.47 -5.70 -15.04
CA GLU A 364 -20.05 -5.39 -15.13
C GLU A 364 -19.56 -4.43 -14.03
N PHE A 365 -20.44 -3.90 -13.17
CA PHE A 365 -20.08 -2.96 -12.10
C PHE A 365 -19.86 -3.70 -10.77
N TYR A 366 -18.73 -3.46 -10.15
CA TYR A 366 -18.32 -4.07 -8.89
C TYR A 366 -18.05 -2.99 -7.83
N THR A 367 -18.37 -3.32 -6.58
CA THR A 367 -18.03 -2.52 -5.41
C THR A 367 -17.24 -3.39 -4.46
N VAL A 368 -16.09 -2.91 -4.01
CA VAL A 368 -15.27 -3.57 -2.99
C VAL A 368 -15.39 -2.80 -1.69
N ASP A 369 -15.72 -3.52 -0.62
CA ASP A 369 -15.67 -2.97 0.73
C ASP A 369 -14.20 -2.89 1.14
N ASN A 370 -13.67 -1.67 1.22
CA ASN A 370 -12.29 -1.46 1.64
C ASN A 370 -12.13 -1.53 3.17
N ILE A 371 -10.88 -1.39 3.63
CA ILE A 371 -10.49 -1.54 5.03
C ILE A 371 -11.28 -0.63 5.98
N LEU A 372 -11.64 0.59 5.56
CA LEU A 372 -12.39 1.55 6.38
C LEU A 372 -13.79 1.06 6.73
N ARG A 373 -14.41 0.23 5.89
CA ARG A 373 -15.73 -0.34 6.15
C ARG A 373 -15.67 -1.56 7.06
N ARG A 374 -14.55 -2.30 7.07
CA ARG A 374 -14.36 -3.45 7.98
C ARG A 374 -14.10 -3.03 9.44
N LEU A 375 -13.64 -1.82 9.68
CA LEU A 375 -13.48 -1.27 11.03
C LEU A 375 -14.83 -0.93 11.71
N GLN A 376 -15.96 -1.07 10.99
CA GLN A 376 -17.31 -0.74 11.48
C GLN A 376 -18.19 -1.96 11.82
N HIS A 377 -17.69 -3.16 11.62
CA HIS A 377 -18.34 -4.42 11.96
C HIS A 377 -17.43 -5.19 12.93
#